data_ab9f6b734397cf559e49db096a882d01
#
_entry.id   ab9f6b734397cf559e49db096a882d01
#
_cell.length_a   1.000
_cell.length_b   1.000
_cell.length_c   1.000
_cell.angle_alpha   90.00
_cell.angle_beta   90.00
_cell.angle_gamma   90.00
#
_symmetry.space_group_name_H-M   'P 1'
#
loop_
_entity.id
_entity.type
_entity.pdbx_description
1 polymer ?
#
loop_
_entity_poly.entity_id
_entity_poly.type
_entity_poly.pdbx_seq_one_letter_code
_entity_poly.pdbx_strand_id
1 'polypeptide(L)'
;MATSHSHGCDQNGLKLSPNTMGQLYLVRHGQASLGAADYDQLSPLGEKQSHRLGEHWRQHGLTFEAVITGSLKRHAQTLAGIQLGMQVKQSALIWPGLNEYDSDAIIHAIQPGPLVKPTTPEAYKAHFRLLRDGLAQWMAGVVSPQGMPSYLDFVKGVTSALEHIRQQHSGNVLLVSSGGPIATAVAHVLRVSPETSIELNMRMRNSSVSEFSFTPKRHSLISFNSLPHLETPEHKDWVTFA
;
A
#
# COMPACT_ATOMS: atom_id res chain seq x y z
N MET A 1 35.75 -38.22 37.25
CA MET A 1 35.70 -38.19 35.80
C MET A 1 34.57 -37.28 35.38
N ALA A 2 34.91 -36.06 35.04
CA ALA A 2 33.93 -35.03 34.64
C ALA A 2 34.00 -34.88 33.09
N THR A 3 32.94 -35.17 32.40
CA THR A 3 32.81 -34.98 30.95
C THR A 3 32.30 -33.58 30.68
N SER A 4 33.17 -32.74 30.15
CA SER A 4 32.84 -31.42 29.61
C SER A 4 32.03 -31.54 28.31
N HIS A 5 30.81 -30.99 28.27
CA HIS A 5 30.09 -30.75 27.06
C HIS A 5 30.34 -29.32 26.61
N SER A 6 31.10 -29.19 25.54
CA SER A 6 31.29 -27.92 24.81
C SER A 6 30.01 -27.57 24.06
N HIS A 7 29.38 -26.44 24.43
CA HIS A 7 28.33 -25.83 23.64
C HIS A 7 28.97 -25.02 22.53
N GLY A 8 28.81 -25.52 21.31
CA GLY A 8 29.16 -24.79 20.08
C GLY A 8 28.26 -23.58 19.95
N CYS A 9 28.89 -22.43 19.75
CA CYS A 9 28.25 -21.16 19.43
C CYS A 9 27.84 -21.18 17.95
N ASP A 10 26.55 -21.34 17.63
CA ASP A 10 26.02 -21.14 16.29
C ASP A 10 25.71 -19.67 16.08
N GLN A 11 26.41 -19.08 15.12
CA GLN A 11 26.19 -17.71 14.66
C GLN A 11 24.95 -17.64 13.76
N ASN A 12 24.14 -16.60 13.97
CA ASN A 12 23.06 -16.08 13.11
C ASN A 12 21.78 -16.92 12.94
N GLY A 13 20.98 -16.91 13.96
CA GLY A 13 19.55 -17.17 13.84
C GLY A 13 18.80 -16.38 14.91
N LEU A 14 18.51 -15.10 14.65
CA LEU A 14 17.55 -14.35 15.49
C LEU A 14 16.19 -15.04 15.36
N LYS A 15 15.91 -16.02 16.21
CA LYS A 15 14.58 -16.55 16.37
C LYS A 15 13.73 -15.44 17.02
N LEU A 16 12.84 -14.85 16.25
CA LEU A 16 11.85 -13.94 16.79
C LEU A 16 11.16 -14.61 17.99
N SER A 17 11.13 -13.91 19.12
CA SER A 17 10.41 -14.37 20.30
C SER A 17 8.94 -14.60 19.91
N PRO A 18 8.28 -15.71 20.29
CA PRO A 18 6.91 -16.01 19.88
C PRO A 18 5.86 -15.00 20.35
N ASN A 19 6.24 -13.99 21.12
CA ASN A 19 5.36 -12.98 21.71
C ASN A 19 5.66 -11.53 21.25
N THR A 20 6.57 -11.32 20.30
CA THR A 20 6.84 -9.95 19.81
C THR A 20 5.77 -9.56 18.80
N MET A 21 5.01 -8.52 19.11
CA MET A 21 3.97 -7.96 18.27
C MET A 21 4.52 -6.75 17.52
N GLY A 22 4.67 -6.87 16.21
CA GLY A 22 5.07 -5.77 15.34
C GLY A 22 3.88 -4.94 14.87
N GLN A 23 4.18 -3.76 14.33
CA GLN A 23 3.19 -2.86 13.71
C GLN A 23 3.55 -2.64 12.24
N LEU A 24 2.55 -2.72 11.37
CA LEU A 24 2.70 -2.46 9.95
C LEU A 24 1.85 -1.25 9.56
N TYR A 25 2.49 -0.26 8.97
CA TYR A 25 1.89 0.98 8.49
C TYR A 25 1.86 0.94 6.95
N LEU A 26 0.68 0.67 6.38
CA LEU A 26 0.47 0.71 4.94
C LEU A 26 0.05 2.12 4.52
N VAL A 27 0.85 2.76 3.69
CA VAL A 27 0.62 4.12 3.21
C VAL A 27 0.26 4.09 1.74
N ARG A 28 -0.91 4.64 1.38
CA ARG A 28 -1.20 4.96 -0.01
C ARG A 28 -0.35 6.14 -0.44
N HIS A 29 0.19 6.10 -1.64
CA HIS A 29 0.95 7.21 -2.20
C HIS A 29 0.18 8.55 -2.11
N GLY A 30 0.90 9.66 -2.04
CA GLY A 30 0.36 11.02 -2.14
C GLY A 30 -0.38 11.22 -3.46
N GLN A 31 -1.11 12.32 -3.60
CA GLN A 31 -1.83 12.62 -4.84
C GLN A 31 -0.91 12.53 -6.06
N ALA A 32 -1.31 11.76 -7.06
CA ALA A 32 -0.61 11.67 -8.34
C ALA A 32 -0.97 12.85 -9.25
N SER A 33 -0.12 13.11 -10.25
CA SER A 33 -0.31 14.19 -11.23
C SER A 33 -1.36 13.82 -12.28
N LEU A 34 -2.62 13.83 -11.90
CA LEU A 34 -3.74 13.53 -12.80
C LEU A 34 -3.74 14.51 -13.97
N GLY A 35 -3.75 13.97 -15.20
CA GLY A 35 -3.76 14.75 -16.44
C GLY A 35 -2.39 15.21 -16.95
N ALA A 36 -1.30 14.99 -16.21
CA ALA A 36 0.06 15.21 -16.69
C ALA A 36 0.47 14.15 -17.74
N ALA A 37 1.54 14.46 -18.49
CA ALA A 37 2.12 13.52 -19.46
C ALA A 37 2.66 12.24 -18.78
N ASP A 38 3.15 12.37 -17.56
CA ASP A 38 3.59 11.26 -16.69
C ASP A 38 2.68 11.20 -15.47
N TYR A 39 1.70 10.30 -15.51
CA TYR A 39 0.80 10.07 -14.38
C TYR A 39 1.50 9.39 -13.19
N ASP A 40 2.57 8.64 -13.45
CA ASP A 40 3.31 7.92 -12.39
C ASP A 40 4.26 8.83 -11.60
N GLN A 41 3.79 10.04 -11.28
CA GLN A 41 4.51 10.95 -10.39
C GLN A 41 3.54 11.68 -9.46
N LEU A 42 4.04 12.15 -8.32
CA LEU A 42 3.25 12.97 -7.40
C LEU A 42 2.97 14.35 -7.98
N SER A 43 1.81 14.89 -7.63
CA SER A 43 1.53 16.32 -7.77
C SER A 43 2.28 17.11 -6.67
N PRO A 44 2.40 18.44 -6.81
CA PRO A 44 2.95 19.26 -5.72
C PRO A 44 2.20 19.12 -4.39
N LEU A 45 0.90 18.80 -4.44
CA LEU A 45 0.11 18.50 -3.25
C LEU A 45 0.46 17.13 -2.67
N GLY A 46 0.66 16.12 -3.54
CA GLY A 46 1.08 14.78 -3.09
C GLY A 46 2.44 14.79 -2.39
N GLU A 47 3.36 15.62 -2.85
CA GLU A 47 4.65 15.85 -2.17
C GLU A 47 4.46 16.46 -0.77
N LYS A 48 3.60 17.50 -0.66
CA LYS A 48 3.24 18.10 0.64
C LYS A 48 2.57 17.13 1.58
N GLN A 49 1.62 16.32 1.09
CA GLN A 49 0.96 15.29 1.88
C GLN A 49 1.96 14.29 2.45
N SER A 50 2.89 13.81 1.61
CA SER A 50 3.91 12.85 2.00
C SER A 50 4.88 13.42 3.04
N HIS A 51 5.33 14.65 2.84
CA HIS A 51 6.21 15.35 3.79
C HIS A 51 5.51 15.56 5.13
N ARG A 52 4.25 16.01 5.11
CA ARG A 52 3.46 16.25 6.33
C ARG A 52 3.24 14.97 7.13
N LEU A 53 3.04 13.82 6.46
CA LEU A 53 2.96 12.53 7.15
C LEU A 53 4.26 12.21 7.88
N GLY A 54 5.41 12.45 7.24
CA GLY A 54 6.71 12.27 7.88
C GLY A 54 6.93 13.18 9.09
N GLU A 55 6.55 14.48 9.00
CA GLU A 55 6.61 15.40 10.12
C GLU A 55 5.73 14.93 11.29
N HIS A 56 4.51 14.49 11.00
CA HIS A 56 3.59 13.96 12.00
C HIS A 56 4.22 12.78 12.76
N TRP A 57 4.78 11.82 12.05
CA TRP A 57 5.43 10.67 12.66
C TRP A 57 6.68 11.04 13.48
N ARG A 58 7.49 11.98 12.99
CA ARG A 58 8.63 12.51 13.75
C ARG A 58 8.18 13.17 15.05
N GLN A 59 7.12 13.97 15.02
CA GLN A 59 6.56 14.63 16.22
C GLN A 59 6.08 13.62 17.28
N HIS A 60 5.65 12.42 16.84
CA HIS A 60 5.21 11.34 17.72
C HIS A 60 6.32 10.33 18.05
N GLY A 61 7.56 10.59 17.64
CA GLY A 61 8.69 9.71 17.93
C GLY A 61 8.64 8.35 17.23
N LEU A 62 7.83 8.21 16.16
CA LEU A 62 7.71 6.95 15.43
C LEU A 62 8.98 6.69 14.61
N THR A 63 9.48 5.47 14.69
CA THR A 63 10.61 4.98 13.88
C THR A 63 10.27 3.64 13.26
N PHE A 64 10.95 3.30 12.16
CA PHE A 64 10.72 2.06 11.43
C PHE A 64 11.96 1.17 11.44
N GLU A 65 11.78 -0.12 11.74
CA GLU A 65 12.78 -1.17 11.61
C GLU A 65 13.09 -1.44 10.14
N ALA A 66 12.05 -1.48 9.32
CA ALA A 66 12.16 -1.77 7.90
C ALA A 66 11.21 -0.90 7.07
N VAL A 67 11.59 -0.69 5.80
CA VAL A 67 10.80 0.04 4.80
C VAL A 67 10.67 -0.83 3.56
N ILE A 68 9.44 -0.99 3.08
CA ILE A 68 9.10 -1.73 1.87
C ILE A 68 8.28 -0.82 0.94
N THR A 69 8.49 -0.90 -0.36
CA THR A 69 7.73 -0.08 -1.31
C THR A 69 7.52 -0.82 -2.62
N GLY A 70 6.43 -0.53 -3.32
CA GLY A 70 6.31 -0.89 -4.73
C GLY A 70 7.34 -0.18 -5.59
N SER A 71 7.46 -0.56 -6.86
CA SER A 71 8.46 -0.02 -7.78
C SER A 71 7.99 1.19 -8.59
N LEU A 72 6.74 1.65 -8.41
CA LEU A 72 6.21 2.81 -9.12
C LEU A 72 6.88 4.11 -8.64
N LYS A 73 7.05 5.05 -9.55
CA LYS A 73 7.71 6.34 -9.28
C LYS A 73 7.00 7.12 -8.16
N ARG A 74 5.66 7.15 -8.16
CA ARG A 74 4.86 7.78 -7.11
C ARG A 74 5.04 7.12 -5.74
N HIS A 75 5.35 5.82 -5.66
CA HIS A 75 5.68 5.15 -4.39
C HIS A 75 7.03 5.63 -3.85
N ALA A 76 8.05 5.66 -4.72
CA ALA A 76 9.38 6.13 -4.36
C ALA A 76 9.36 7.61 -3.92
N GLN A 77 8.61 8.46 -4.62
CA GLN A 77 8.47 9.89 -4.28
C GLN A 77 7.71 10.09 -2.95
N THR A 78 6.66 9.30 -2.70
CA THR A 78 5.95 9.33 -1.41
C THR A 78 6.89 8.95 -0.28
N LEU A 79 7.65 7.88 -0.43
CA LEU A 79 8.64 7.47 0.56
C LEU A 79 9.69 8.56 0.79
N ALA A 80 10.20 9.17 -0.27
CA ALA A 80 11.18 10.27 -0.16
C ALA A 80 10.61 11.45 0.62
N GLY A 81 9.35 11.85 0.35
CA GLY A 81 8.65 12.90 1.09
C GLY A 81 8.49 12.57 2.57
N ILE A 82 8.07 11.33 2.89
CA ILE A 82 7.94 10.85 4.27
C ILE A 82 9.30 10.90 5.00
N GLN A 83 10.35 10.37 4.38
CA GLN A 83 11.69 10.35 4.98
C GLN A 83 12.25 11.77 5.19
N LEU A 84 11.97 12.70 4.28
CA LEU A 84 12.34 14.11 4.44
C LEU A 84 11.64 14.72 5.66
N GLY A 85 10.32 14.51 5.81
CA GLY A 85 9.55 14.99 6.96
C GLY A 85 9.98 14.36 8.29
N MET A 86 10.34 13.07 8.27
CA MET A 86 10.90 12.36 9.43
C MET A 86 12.34 12.76 9.73
N GLN A 87 13.05 13.43 8.81
CA GLN A 87 14.48 13.73 8.88
C GLN A 87 15.36 12.48 9.01
N VAL A 88 15.00 11.42 8.30
CA VAL A 88 15.73 10.15 8.27
C VAL A 88 16.05 9.76 6.83
N LYS A 89 17.02 8.86 6.67
CA LYS A 89 17.32 8.24 5.38
C LYS A 89 17.46 6.73 5.62
N GLN A 90 16.57 5.95 5.02
CA GLN A 90 16.56 4.50 5.14
C GLN A 90 16.32 3.87 3.76
N SER A 91 17.07 2.84 3.43
CA SER A 91 16.88 2.07 2.19
C SER A 91 15.58 1.27 2.27
N ALA A 92 14.88 1.17 1.14
CA ALA A 92 13.67 0.37 1.03
C ALA A 92 13.92 -0.92 0.28
N LEU A 93 13.26 -1.99 0.71
CA LEU A 93 13.09 -3.20 -0.08
C LEU A 93 12.03 -2.95 -1.15
N ILE A 94 12.40 -3.06 -2.40
CA ILE A 94 11.47 -2.90 -3.54
C ILE A 94 10.71 -4.20 -3.75
N TRP A 95 9.38 -4.14 -3.74
CA TRP A 95 8.48 -5.28 -3.90
C TRP A 95 7.48 -5.03 -5.04
N PRO A 96 7.76 -5.46 -6.29
CA PRO A 96 6.90 -5.17 -7.45
C PRO A 96 5.45 -5.68 -7.30
N GLY A 97 5.22 -6.73 -6.51
CA GLY A 97 3.87 -7.21 -6.18
C GLY A 97 2.99 -6.22 -5.41
N LEU A 98 3.54 -5.07 -5.00
CA LEU A 98 2.82 -3.96 -4.36
C LEU A 98 2.47 -2.83 -5.35
N ASN A 99 2.70 -3.03 -6.65
CA ASN A 99 2.32 -2.05 -7.66
C ASN A 99 0.81 -2.08 -7.90
N GLU A 100 0.27 -0.91 -8.29
CA GLU A 100 -1.13 -0.79 -8.68
C GLU A 100 -1.43 -1.60 -9.94
N TYR A 101 -2.64 -2.07 -10.07
CA TYR A 101 -3.17 -2.62 -11.32
C TYR A 101 -3.35 -1.51 -12.37
N ASP A 102 -3.39 -1.88 -13.63
CA ASP A 102 -3.66 -0.97 -14.75
C ASP A 102 -5.18 -0.82 -14.94
N SER A 103 -5.72 0.32 -14.51
CA SER A 103 -7.16 0.62 -14.62
C SER A 103 -7.63 0.72 -16.06
N ASP A 104 -6.79 1.21 -16.98
CA ASP A 104 -7.13 1.34 -18.38
C ASP A 104 -7.19 -0.04 -19.04
N ALA A 105 -6.25 -0.93 -18.73
CA ALA A 105 -6.29 -2.31 -19.21
C ALA A 105 -7.53 -3.07 -18.70
N ILE A 106 -7.94 -2.83 -17.44
CA ILE A 106 -9.16 -3.42 -16.87
C ILE A 106 -10.41 -2.95 -17.64
N ILE A 107 -10.54 -1.64 -17.86
CA ILE A 107 -11.70 -1.10 -18.59
C ILE A 107 -11.70 -1.60 -20.04
N HIS A 108 -10.55 -1.63 -20.71
CA HIS A 108 -10.42 -2.17 -22.08
C HIS A 108 -10.84 -3.64 -22.19
N ALA A 109 -10.60 -4.43 -21.16
CA ALA A 109 -10.96 -5.85 -21.15
C ALA A 109 -12.48 -6.08 -21.18
N ILE A 110 -13.29 -5.12 -20.70
CA ILE A 110 -14.77 -5.22 -20.71
C ILE A 110 -15.41 -4.31 -21.74
N GLN A 111 -14.75 -3.24 -22.15
CA GLN A 111 -15.21 -2.28 -23.15
C GLN A 111 -14.07 -1.92 -24.11
N PRO A 112 -13.87 -2.72 -25.17
CA PRO A 112 -12.86 -2.42 -26.19
C PRO A 112 -13.14 -1.10 -26.90
N GLY A 113 -12.09 -0.31 -27.16
CA GLY A 113 -12.17 0.94 -27.89
C GLY A 113 -11.34 2.05 -27.26
N PRO A 114 -11.29 3.25 -27.85
CA PRO A 114 -10.52 4.36 -27.30
C PRO A 114 -11.13 4.85 -25.98
N LEU A 115 -10.32 4.87 -24.92
CA LEU A 115 -10.71 5.42 -23.62
C LEU A 115 -10.65 6.95 -23.70
N VAL A 116 -11.82 7.58 -23.55
CA VAL A 116 -11.91 9.04 -23.44
C VAL A 116 -11.67 9.42 -21.96
N LYS A 117 -10.66 10.25 -21.70
CA LYS A 117 -10.42 10.75 -20.34
C LYS A 117 -11.65 11.54 -19.86
N PRO A 118 -12.19 11.24 -18.69
CA PRO A 118 -13.35 11.94 -18.16
C PRO A 118 -12.99 13.40 -17.86
N THR A 119 -13.87 14.33 -18.24
CA THR A 119 -13.70 15.78 -18.04
C THR A 119 -14.87 16.42 -17.28
N THR A 120 -15.98 15.68 -17.11
CA THR A 120 -17.16 16.14 -16.37
C THR A 120 -17.44 15.21 -15.18
N PRO A 121 -18.15 15.66 -14.13
CA PRO A 121 -18.53 14.82 -13.02
C PRO A 121 -19.31 13.55 -13.43
N GLU A 122 -20.15 13.65 -14.46
CA GLU A 122 -20.93 12.53 -14.99
C GLU A 122 -20.03 11.52 -15.71
N ALA A 123 -19.05 12.00 -16.48
CA ALA A 123 -18.06 11.16 -17.15
C ALA A 123 -17.17 10.44 -16.13
N TYR A 124 -16.75 11.12 -15.04
CA TYR A 124 -16.04 10.47 -13.92
C TYR A 124 -16.88 9.37 -13.28
N LYS A 125 -18.16 9.63 -12.98
CA LYS A 125 -19.07 8.60 -12.43
C LYS A 125 -19.20 7.39 -13.35
N ALA A 126 -19.33 7.62 -14.66
CA ALA A 126 -19.41 6.56 -15.67
C ALA A 126 -18.10 5.75 -15.73
N HIS A 127 -16.94 6.43 -15.74
CA HIS A 127 -15.62 5.80 -15.72
C HIS A 127 -15.42 4.91 -14.49
N PHE A 128 -15.74 5.41 -13.29
CA PHE A 128 -15.61 4.61 -12.07
C PHE A 128 -16.60 3.44 -12.01
N ARG A 129 -17.78 3.55 -12.65
CA ARG A 129 -18.70 2.42 -12.77
C ARG A 129 -18.10 1.33 -13.67
N LEU A 130 -17.56 1.70 -14.83
CA LEU A 130 -16.87 0.76 -15.71
C LEU A 130 -15.67 0.10 -15.00
N LEU A 131 -14.87 0.88 -14.28
CA LEU A 131 -13.74 0.33 -13.53
C LEU A 131 -14.21 -0.69 -12.49
N ARG A 132 -15.29 -0.42 -11.75
CA ARG A 132 -15.88 -1.38 -10.79
C ARG A 132 -16.30 -2.68 -11.46
N ASP A 133 -17.01 -2.57 -12.59
CA ASP A 133 -17.49 -3.73 -13.35
C ASP A 133 -16.32 -4.55 -13.89
N GLY A 134 -15.29 -3.88 -14.41
CA GLY A 134 -14.08 -4.54 -14.89
C GLY A 134 -13.28 -5.23 -13.76
N LEU A 135 -13.14 -4.56 -12.62
CA LEU A 135 -12.50 -5.15 -11.43
C LEU A 135 -13.25 -6.41 -10.97
N ALA A 136 -14.58 -6.35 -10.89
CA ALA A 136 -15.38 -7.50 -10.49
C ALA A 136 -15.18 -8.70 -11.44
N GLN A 137 -15.15 -8.45 -12.75
CA GLN A 137 -14.92 -9.50 -13.77
C GLN A 137 -13.48 -10.04 -13.72
N TRP A 138 -12.46 -9.18 -13.53
CA TRP A 138 -11.09 -9.61 -13.36
C TRP A 138 -10.91 -10.44 -12.08
N MET A 139 -11.49 -10.01 -10.96
CA MET A 139 -11.47 -10.74 -9.70
C MET A 139 -12.16 -12.10 -9.80
N ALA A 140 -13.21 -12.21 -10.58
CA ALA A 140 -13.92 -13.46 -10.87
C ALA A 140 -13.22 -14.35 -11.92
N GLY A 141 -12.12 -13.86 -12.53
CA GLY A 141 -11.42 -14.59 -13.61
C GLY A 141 -12.20 -14.63 -14.93
N VAL A 142 -13.21 -13.78 -15.11
CA VAL A 142 -14.03 -13.70 -16.33
C VAL A 142 -13.27 -12.99 -17.45
N VAL A 143 -12.47 -11.98 -17.12
CA VAL A 143 -11.60 -11.25 -18.05
C VAL A 143 -10.14 -11.34 -17.63
N SER A 144 -9.24 -11.28 -18.63
CA SER A 144 -7.80 -11.24 -18.45
C SER A 144 -7.25 -9.97 -19.12
N PRO A 145 -7.12 -8.83 -18.40
CA PRO A 145 -6.62 -7.58 -18.98
C PRO A 145 -5.22 -7.75 -19.55
N GLN A 146 -4.97 -7.20 -20.73
CA GLN A 146 -3.71 -7.35 -21.42
C GLN A 146 -2.56 -6.69 -20.65
N GLY A 147 -1.42 -7.38 -20.51
CA GLY A 147 -0.25 -6.87 -19.83
C GLY A 147 -0.34 -6.93 -18.29
N MET A 148 -1.42 -7.43 -17.74
CA MET A 148 -1.63 -7.60 -16.30
C MET A 148 -1.50 -9.06 -15.86
N PRO A 149 -1.13 -9.31 -14.60
CA PRO A 149 -1.24 -10.64 -14.00
C PRO A 149 -2.70 -11.06 -13.84
N SER A 150 -2.95 -12.35 -13.61
CA SER A 150 -4.24 -12.78 -13.10
C SER A 150 -4.52 -12.14 -11.75
N TYR A 151 -5.80 -12.04 -11.36
CA TYR A 151 -6.13 -11.52 -10.02
C TYR A 151 -5.51 -12.35 -8.90
N LEU A 152 -5.43 -13.67 -9.07
CA LEU A 152 -4.78 -14.56 -8.09
C LEU A 152 -3.29 -14.26 -7.95
N ASP A 153 -2.58 -13.99 -9.04
CA ASP A 153 -1.17 -13.61 -8.99
C ASP A 153 -0.98 -12.22 -8.39
N PHE A 154 -1.88 -11.28 -8.67
CA PHE A 154 -1.90 -9.96 -8.02
C PHE A 154 -2.06 -10.10 -6.49
N VAL A 155 -3.05 -10.88 -6.03
CA VAL A 155 -3.25 -11.19 -4.61
C VAL A 155 -2.01 -11.84 -4.02
N LYS A 156 -1.40 -12.80 -4.73
CA LYS A 156 -0.16 -13.47 -4.29
C LYS A 156 1.00 -12.48 -4.16
N GLY A 157 1.12 -11.52 -5.08
CA GLY A 157 2.12 -10.45 -5.00
C GLY A 157 2.01 -9.64 -3.71
N VAL A 158 0.77 -9.25 -3.35
CA VAL A 158 0.48 -8.50 -2.12
C VAL A 158 0.69 -9.36 -0.87
N THR A 159 0.11 -10.55 -0.84
CA THR A 159 0.14 -11.42 0.34
C THR A 159 1.54 -11.96 0.64
N SER A 160 2.39 -12.13 -0.38
CA SER A 160 3.79 -12.50 -0.19
C SER A 160 4.60 -11.41 0.53
N ALA A 161 4.28 -10.12 0.32
CA ALA A 161 4.87 -9.03 1.09
C ALA A 161 4.43 -9.07 2.56
N LEU A 162 3.14 -9.31 2.84
CA LEU A 162 2.64 -9.48 4.21
C LEU A 162 3.31 -10.68 4.90
N GLU A 163 3.46 -11.79 4.18
CA GLU A 163 4.13 -12.99 4.69
C GLU A 163 5.59 -12.70 5.04
N HIS A 164 6.32 -12.03 4.14
CA HIS A 164 7.69 -11.62 4.38
C HIS A 164 7.80 -10.75 5.65
N ILE A 165 6.91 -9.75 5.81
CA ILE A 165 6.91 -8.87 6.97
C ILE A 165 6.78 -9.67 8.27
N ARG A 166 5.77 -10.53 8.38
CA ARG A 166 5.53 -11.27 9.62
C ARG A 166 6.58 -12.33 9.94
N GLN A 167 7.35 -12.76 8.94
CA GLN A 167 8.43 -13.74 9.13
C GLN A 167 9.78 -13.10 9.44
N GLN A 168 10.05 -11.90 8.91
CA GLN A 168 11.37 -11.27 8.97
C GLN A 168 11.46 -10.11 9.96
N HIS A 169 10.33 -9.59 10.43
CA HIS A 169 10.28 -8.38 11.26
C HIS A 169 9.44 -8.58 12.52
N SER A 170 9.73 -7.74 13.53
CA SER A 170 9.03 -7.74 14.82
C SER A 170 8.76 -6.35 15.38
N GLY A 171 9.34 -5.32 14.77
CA GLY A 171 9.13 -3.91 15.10
C GLY A 171 8.14 -3.22 14.18
N ASN A 172 8.26 -1.90 14.04
CA ASN A 172 7.45 -1.12 13.12
C ASN A 172 7.97 -1.26 11.69
N VAL A 173 7.09 -1.56 10.75
CA VAL A 173 7.40 -1.66 9.32
C VAL A 173 6.57 -0.64 8.55
N LEU A 174 7.22 0.17 7.71
CA LEU A 174 6.56 1.06 6.76
C LEU A 174 6.44 0.35 5.41
N LEU A 175 5.23 0.37 4.83
CA LEU A 175 4.98 -0.11 3.48
C LEU A 175 4.28 0.98 2.67
N VAL A 176 4.89 1.43 1.56
CA VAL A 176 4.30 2.43 0.65
C VAL A 176 3.80 1.75 -0.61
N SER A 177 2.53 1.98 -0.96
CA SER A 177 1.87 1.32 -2.08
C SER A 177 0.71 2.16 -2.65
N SER A 178 -0.20 1.52 -3.36
CA SER A 178 -1.39 2.10 -4.00
C SER A 178 -2.69 1.53 -3.41
N GLY A 179 -3.82 2.10 -3.85
CA GLY A 179 -5.13 1.75 -3.35
C GLY A 179 -5.50 0.28 -3.53
N GLY A 180 -5.30 -0.27 -4.71
CA GLY A 180 -5.62 -1.67 -5.01
C GLY A 180 -4.86 -2.67 -4.15
N PRO A 181 -3.52 -2.63 -4.07
CA PRO A 181 -2.76 -3.51 -3.20
C PRO A 181 -3.12 -3.36 -1.71
N ILE A 182 -3.33 -2.13 -1.20
CA ILE A 182 -3.70 -1.92 0.20
C ILE A 182 -5.09 -2.48 0.48
N ALA A 183 -6.09 -2.21 -0.39
CA ALA A 183 -7.42 -2.80 -0.26
C ALA A 183 -7.38 -4.32 -0.32
N THR A 184 -6.53 -4.90 -1.17
CA THR A 184 -6.29 -6.35 -1.26
C THR A 184 -5.69 -6.91 0.04
N ALA A 185 -4.71 -6.21 0.63
CA ALA A 185 -4.12 -6.59 1.92
C ALA A 185 -5.17 -6.60 3.05
N VAL A 186 -6.00 -5.55 3.12
CA VAL A 186 -7.11 -5.45 4.09
C VAL A 186 -8.13 -6.55 3.86
N ALA A 187 -8.55 -6.74 2.61
CA ALA A 187 -9.53 -7.77 2.23
C ALA A 187 -9.04 -9.18 2.57
N HIS A 188 -7.76 -9.47 2.33
CA HIS A 188 -7.13 -10.74 2.68
C HIS A 188 -7.16 -11.01 4.17
N VAL A 189 -6.76 -10.02 4.99
CA VAL A 189 -6.70 -10.16 6.45
C VAL A 189 -8.10 -10.30 7.06
N LEU A 190 -9.07 -9.54 6.57
CA LEU A 190 -10.46 -9.57 7.04
C LEU A 190 -11.29 -10.68 6.40
N ARG A 191 -10.78 -11.34 5.33
CA ARG A 191 -11.50 -12.38 4.56
C ARG A 191 -12.85 -11.88 4.03
N VAL A 192 -12.87 -10.66 3.52
CA VAL A 192 -14.08 -10.07 2.92
C VAL A 192 -14.20 -10.44 1.44
N SER A 193 -15.40 -10.24 0.89
CA SER A 193 -15.70 -10.54 -0.52
C SER A 193 -14.94 -9.59 -1.49
N PRO A 194 -14.77 -9.98 -2.76
CA PRO A 194 -14.21 -9.12 -3.80
C PRO A 194 -14.92 -7.78 -3.93
N GLU A 195 -16.24 -7.75 -3.85
CA GLU A 195 -17.05 -6.53 -3.92
C GLU A 195 -16.69 -5.57 -2.77
N THR A 196 -16.51 -6.08 -1.56
CA THR A 196 -16.06 -5.28 -0.41
C THR A 196 -14.66 -4.74 -0.64
N SER A 197 -13.75 -5.52 -1.24
CA SER A 197 -12.41 -5.07 -1.60
C SER A 197 -12.44 -3.90 -2.58
N ILE A 198 -13.32 -3.96 -3.59
CA ILE A 198 -13.53 -2.86 -4.54
C ILE A 198 -14.02 -1.60 -3.81
N GLU A 199 -15.02 -1.73 -2.91
CA GLU A 199 -15.53 -0.60 -2.14
C GLU A 199 -14.45 0.06 -1.26
N LEU A 200 -13.61 -0.74 -0.60
CA LEU A 200 -12.49 -0.25 0.19
C LEU A 200 -11.52 0.57 -0.68
N ASN A 201 -11.16 0.03 -1.87
CA ASN A 201 -10.25 0.69 -2.80
C ASN A 201 -10.80 2.03 -3.29
N MET A 202 -12.07 2.07 -3.74
CA MET A 202 -12.70 3.28 -4.30
C MET A 202 -12.85 4.43 -3.30
N ARG A 203 -12.71 4.17 -2.01
CA ARG A 203 -12.83 5.17 -0.94
C ARG A 203 -11.50 5.57 -0.32
N MET A 204 -10.40 5.00 -0.78
CA MET A 204 -9.11 5.25 -0.18
C MET A 204 -8.61 6.66 -0.51
N ARG A 205 -8.13 7.37 0.50
CA ARG A 205 -7.61 8.74 0.39
C ARG A 205 -6.11 8.73 0.10
N ASN A 206 -5.61 9.73 -0.62
CA ASN A 206 -4.18 9.89 -0.85
C ASN A 206 -3.44 10.14 0.48
N SER A 207 -2.23 9.64 0.60
CA SER A 207 -1.41 9.65 1.81
C SER A 207 -2.05 9.02 3.06
N SER A 208 -3.17 8.30 2.90
CA SER A 208 -3.80 7.63 4.03
C SER A 208 -2.95 6.48 4.57
N VAL A 209 -3.10 6.24 5.86
CA VAL A 209 -2.43 5.18 6.61
C VAL A 209 -3.46 4.11 6.99
N SER A 210 -3.13 2.85 6.75
CA SER A 210 -3.84 1.70 7.29
C SER A 210 -2.88 0.92 8.17
N GLU A 211 -3.29 0.63 9.40
CA GLU A 211 -2.42 0.05 10.40
C GLU A 211 -2.81 -1.39 10.72
N PHE A 212 -1.82 -2.24 10.86
CA PHE A 212 -1.99 -3.61 11.31
C PHE A 212 -1.02 -3.89 12.46
N SER A 213 -1.46 -4.66 13.44
CA SER A 213 -0.54 -5.40 14.27
C SER A 213 -0.25 -6.75 13.64
N PHE A 214 0.96 -7.29 13.84
CA PHE A 214 1.29 -8.60 13.32
C PHE A 214 2.13 -9.42 14.32
N THR A 215 2.02 -10.72 14.19
CA THR A 215 2.85 -11.72 14.84
C THR A 215 3.34 -12.71 13.79
N PRO A 216 4.27 -13.63 14.06
CA PRO A 216 4.65 -14.66 13.10
C PRO A 216 3.49 -15.50 12.57
N LYS A 217 2.33 -15.48 13.24
CA LYS A 217 1.16 -16.30 12.88
C LYS A 217 0.09 -15.55 12.08
N ARG A 218 -0.07 -14.23 12.30
CA ARG A 218 -1.19 -13.48 11.71
C ARG A 218 -0.95 -11.98 11.67
N HIS A 219 -1.71 -11.32 10.79
CA HIS A 219 -1.97 -9.87 10.83
C HIS A 219 -3.35 -9.61 11.42
N SER A 220 -3.52 -8.46 12.07
CA SER A 220 -4.81 -7.97 12.58
C SER A 220 -4.94 -6.49 12.24
N LEU A 221 -6.02 -6.10 11.55
CA LEU A 221 -6.28 -4.71 11.19
C LEU A 221 -6.59 -3.89 12.45
N ILE A 222 -5.93 -2.75 12.62
CA ILE A 222 -6.14 -1.79 13.71
C ILE A 222 -6.93 -0.59 13.21
N SER A 223 -6.49 0.03 12.10
CA SER A 223 -7.16 1.16 11.48
C SER A 223 -7.09 1.07 9.96
N PHE A 224 -8.04 1.72 9.27
CA PHE A 224 -8.09 1.75 7.82
C PHE A 224 -8.30 3.18 7.31
N ASN A 225 -7.49 3.57 6.31
CA ASN A 225 -7.69 4.80 5.55
C ASN A 225 -7.69 6.08 6.41
N SER A 226 -6.88 6.15 7.46
CA SER A 226 -6.76 7.28 8.39
C SER A 226 -5.83 8.36 7.84
N LEU A 227 -6.06 9.63 8.20
CA LEU A 227 -5.24 10.79 7.82
C LEU A 227 -4.82 11.60 9.05
N PRO A 228 -4.13 11.01 10.04
CA PRO A 228 -3.82 11.70 11.30
C PRO A 228 -2.96 12.96 11.11
N HIS A 229 -2.21 13.05 10.01
CA HIS A 229 -1.38 14.19 9.66
C HIS A 229 -2.15 15.34 9.00
N LEU A 230 -3.42 15.14 8.60
CA LEU A 230 -4.27 16.13 7.92
C LEU A 230 -5.54 16.49 8.72
N GLU A 231 -5.62 16.14 10.01
CA GLU A 231 -6.81 16.38 10.84
C GLU A 231 -6.98 17.84 11.26
N THR A 232 -5.95 18.66 11.12
CA THR A 232 -6.04 20.09 11.47
C THR A 232 -6.81 20.87 10.41
N PRO A 233 -7.56 21.93 10.79
CA PRO A 233 -8.38 22.72 9.85
C PRO A 233 -7.61 23.28 8.66
N GLU A 234 -6.34 23.64 8.84
CA GLU A 234 -5.45 24.19 7.80
C GLU A 234 -5.11 23.18 6.69
N HIS A 235 -5.24 21.88 6.95
CA HIS A 235 -4.95 20.82 5.98
C HIS A 235 -6.22 20.19 5.39
N LYS A 236 -7.41 20.72 5.69
CA LYS A 236 -8.68 20.15 5.22
C LYS A 236 -8.76 20.03 3.70
N ASP A 237 -8.24 21.03 2.99
CA ASP A 237 -8.22 21.06 1.51
C ASP A 237 -7.14 20.14 0.90
N TRP A 238 -6.29 19.54 1.73
CA TRP A 238 -5.30 18.55 1.29
C TRP A 238 -5.87 17.12 1.24
N VAL A 239 -7.06 16.89 1.72
CA VAL A 239 -7.71 15.58 1.64
C VAL A 239 -8.20 15.35 0.20
N THR A 240 -7.58 14.40 -0.48
CA THR A 240 -7.88 14.07 -1.87
C THR A 240 -8.10 12.57 -2.05
N PHE A 241 -8.79 12.25 -3.13
CA PHE A 241 -9.03 10.88 -3.60
C PHE A 241 -8.33 10.70 -4.95
N ALA A 242 -8.28 9.48 -5.50
CA ALA A 242 -7.71 9.25 -6.83
C ALA A 242 -8.53 9.96 -7.90
#